data_37390d799a9fe02e0b9e982a7c1dbabc
#
_entry.id   37390d799a9fe02e0b9e982a7c1dbabc
#
_cell.length_a   1.000
_cell.length_b   1.000
_cell.length_c   1.000
_cell.angle_alpha   90.00
_cell.angle_beta   90.00
_cell.angle_gamma   90.00
#
_symmetry.space_group_name_H-M   'P 1'
#
loop_
_entity.id
_entity.type
_entity.pdbx_description
1 polymer ?
#
loop_
_entity_poly.entity_id
_entity_poly.type
_entity_poly.pdbx_seq_one_letter_code
_entity_poly.pdbx_strand_id
1 'polypeptide(L)'
;MDKEEKIVVKVDPEIADLIPGFLKNREKDIKTMESCIKESNFEQIERLGHSMKGSGAGYGFDGISEIGKFIEIGGKEKDTEKIKKGIEELKNYLNRVEIVNG
;
A
#
# COMPACT_ATOMS: atom_id res chain seq x y z
N MET A 1 7.17 -15.84 17.80
CA MET A 1 6.44 -15.14 17.11
C MET A 1 6.76 -15.03 15.76
N ASP A 2 5.92 -15.13 14.95
CA ASP A 2 6.24 -15.22 13.62
C ASP A 2 5.84 -14.03 12.88
N LYS A 3 6.73 -13.07 12.78
CA LYS A 3 6.45 -11.92 12.01
C LYS A 3 6.57 -12.17 10.57
N GLU A 4 7.02 -13.38 10.21
CA GLU A 4 7.23 -13.72 8.83
C GLU A 4 6.07 -14.46 8.22
N GLU A 5 4.94 -14.46 8.91
CA GLU A 5 3.78 -15.15 8.40
C GLU A 5 3.39 -14.59 7.04
N LYS A 6 3.22 -15.47 6.05
CA LYS A 6 2.92 -15.05 4.69
C LYS A 6 1.50 -14.57 4.54
N ILE A 7 1.32 -13.58 3.69
CA ILE A 7 0.00 -13.11 3.30
C ILE A 7 -0.23 -13.65 1.90
N VAL A 8 -1.09 -14.64 1.78
CA VAL A 8 -1.31 -15.30 0.49
C VAL A 8 -2.45 -14.63 -0.24
N VAL A 9 -2.19 -14.21 -1.48
CA VAL A 9 -3.20 -13.55 -2.29
C VAL A 9 -3.37 -14.33 -3.59
N LYS A 10 -4.60 -14.75 -3.87
CA LYS A 10 -4.91 -15.41 -5.13
C LYS A 10 -5.15 -14.37 -6.19
N VAL A 11 -4.48 -14.51 -7.31
CA VAL A 11 -4.55 -13.55 -8.38
C VAL A 11 -5.13 -14.21 -9.62
N ASP A 12 -6.05 -13.51 -10.29
CA ASP A 12 -6.59 -13.97 -11.56
C ASP A 12 -5.44 -14.13 -12.55
N PRO A 13 -5.30 -15.32 -13.17
CA PRO A 13 -4.21 -15.52 -14.13
C PRO A 13 -4.18 -14.50 -15.25
N GLU A 14 -5.32 -13.90 -15.58
CA GLU A 14 -5.38 -12.94 -16.67
C GLU A 14 -4.64 -11.65 -16.36
N ILE A 15 -4.49 -11.34 -15.06
CA ILE A 15 -3.77 -10.12 -14.68
C ILE A 15 -2.47 -10.43 -13.97
N ALA A 16 -2.06 -11.70 -13.92
CA ALA A 16 -0.87 -12.08 -13.18
C ALA A 16 0.37 -11.33 -13.66
N ASP A 17 0.45 -11.04 -14.95
CA ASP A 17 1.60 -10.34 -15.51
C ASP A 17 1.72 -8.91 -15.00
N LEU A 18 0.63 -8.32 -14.53
CA LEU A 18 0.63 -6.95 -14.07
C LEU A 18 1.06 -6.82 -12.61
N ILE A 19 1.05 -7.93 -11.87
CA ILE A 19 1.24 -7.87 -10.44
C ILE A 19 2.63 -7.45 -10.02
N PRO A 20 3.72 -7.97 -10.63
CA PRO A 20 5.04 -7.51 -10.20
C PRO A 20 5.21 -6.00 -10.31
N GLY A 21 4.71 -5.41 -11.40
CA GLY A 21 4.78 -3.97 -11.57
C GLY A 21 3.91 -3.23 -10.58
N PHE A 22 2.73 -3.78 -10.29
CA PHE A 22 1.84 -3.19 -9.30
C PHE A 22 2.52 -3.12 -7.93
N LEU A 23 3.13 -4.23 -7.50
CA LEU A 23 3.78 -4.25 -6.18
C LEU A 23 5.01 -3.35 -6.16
N LYS A 24 5.75 -3.30 -7.25
CA LYS A 24 6.91 -2.43 -7.32
C LYS A 24 6.50 -0.96 -7.23
N ASN A 25 5.37 -0.61 -7.82
CA ASN A 25 4.87 0.75 -7.72
C ASN A 25 4.49 1.11 -6.29
N ARG A 26 4.04 0.12 -5.50
CA ARG A 26 3.76 0.37 -4.08
C ARG A 26 5.05 0.71 -3.33
N GLU A 27 6.16 0.09 -3.71
CA GLU A 27 7.46 0.43 -3.11
C GLU A 27 7.85 1.86 -3.45
N LYS A 28 7.57 2.29 -4.67
CA LYS A 28 7.84 3.67 -5.06
C LYS A 28 6.96 4.64 -4.27
N ASP A 29 5.70 4.25 -4.03
CA ASP A 29 4.79 5.10 -3.27
C ASP A 29 5.32 5.34 -1.87
N ILE A 30 5.94 4.33 -1.26
CA ILE A 30 6.52 4.48 0.08
C ILE A 30 7.55 5.59 0.08
N LYS A 31 8.45 5.57 -0.88
CA LYS A 31 9.50 6.59 -0.95
C LYS A 31 8.92 7.97 -1.19
N THR A 32 7.92 8.05 -2.06
CA THR A 32 7.27 9.32 -2.34
C THR A 32 6.59 9.85 -1.10
N MET A 33 5.90 8.98 -0.35
CA MET A 33 5.21 9.42 0.86
C MET A 33 6.18 9.88 1.93
N GLU A 34 7.32 9.19 2.06
CA GLU A 34 8.33 9.60 3.04
C GLU A 34 8.86 10.98 2.70
N SER A 35 9.06 11.25 1.42
CA SER A 35 9.48 12.58 0.99
C SER A 35 8.40 13.61 1.26
N CYS A 36 7.15 13.26 1.01
CA CYS A 36 6.03 14.17 1.23
C CYS A 36 5.88 14.55 2.70
N ILE A 37 6.17 13.61 3.61
CA ILE A 37 6.11 13.92 5.02
C ILE A 37 7.12 15.01 5.36
N LYS A 38 8.33 14.90 4.82
CA LYS A 38 9.37 15.89 5.07
C LYS A 38 8.96 17.26 4.57
N GLU A 39 8.19 17.30 3.50
CA GLU A 39 7.77 18.57 2.89
C GLU A 39 6.40 19.02 3.37
N SER A 40 5.79 18.27 4.26
CA SER A 40 4.43 18.54 4.73
C SER A 40 3.43 18.58 3.59
N ASN A 41 3.66 17.76 2.57
CA ASN A 41 2.77 17.71 1.42
C ASN A 41 1.69 16.67 1.65
N PHE A 42 0.75 17.01 2.53
CA PHE A 42 -0.28 16.08 2.93
C PHE A 42 -1.31 15.82 1.84
N GLU A 43 -1.49 16.78 0.96
CA GLU A 43 -2.42 16.61 -0.16
C GLU A 43 -1.97 15.47 -1.08
N GLN A 44 -0.67 15.42 -1.35
CA GLN A 44 -0.14 14.35 -2.19
C GLN A 44 -0.28 12.99 -1.49
N ILE A 45 -0.05 12.95 -0.19
CA ILE A 45 -0.20 11.73 0.57
C ILE A 45 -1.64 11.24 0.52
N GLU A 46 -2.60 12.16 0.65
CA GLU A 46 -4.00 11.81 0.57
C GLU A 46 -4.33 11.19 -0.80
N ARG A 47 -3.80 11.78 -1.86
CA ARG A 47 -4.03 11.27 -3.22
C ARG A 47 -3.44 9.89 -3.41
N LEU A 48 -2.23 9.68 -2.90
CA LEU A 48 -1.57 8.39 -3.03
C LEU A 48 -2.35 7.32 -2.27
N GLY A 49 -2.83 7.65 -1.08
CA GLY A 49 -3.65 6.71 -0.31
C GLY A 49 -4.94 6.37 -1.04
N HIS A 50 -5.58 7.37 -1.62
CA HIS A 50 -6.81 7.15 -2.37
C HIS A 50 -6.56 6.24 -3.58
N SER A 51 -5.50 6.51 -4.32
CA SER A 51 -5.16 5.71 -5.49
C SER A 51 -4.84 4.27 -5.08
N MET A 52 -4.12 4.11 -3.98
CA MET A 52 -3.75 2.80 -3.47
C MET A 52 -4.99 2.01 -3.04
N LYS A 53 -5.95 2.69 -2.41
CA LYS A 53 -7.19 2.06 -2.01
C LYS A 53 -7.91 1.48 -3.23
N GLY A 54 -8.01 2.28 -4.28
CA GLY A 54 -8.70 1.85 -5.49
C GLY A 54 -7.99 0.74 -6.22
N SER A 55 -6.68 0.88 -6.42
CA SER A 55 -5.94 -0.12 -7.19
C SER A 55 -5.77 -1.42 -6.40
N GLY A 56 -5.63 -1.32 -5.07
CA GLY A 56 -5.55 -2.52 -4.25
C GLY A 56 -6.80 -3.35 -4.38
N ALA A 57 -7.95 -2.70 -4.28
CA ALA A 57 -9.23 -3.41 -4.44
C ALA A 57 -9.35 -3.96 -5.86
N GLY A 58 -8.95 -3.19 -6.86
CA GLY A 58 -9.09 -3.61 -8.26
C GLY A 58 -8.27 -4.83 -8.59
N TYR A 59 -7.11 -5.00 -7.98
CA TYR A 59 -6.26 -6.15 -8.24
C TYR A 59 -6.44 -7.27 -7.23
N GLY A 60 -7.36 -7.13 -6.27
CA GLY A 60 -7.63 -8.20 -5.31
C GLY A 60 -6.76 -8.17 -4.07
N PHE A 61 -6.06 -7.06 -3.82
CA PHE A 61 -5.21 -6.92 -2.65
C PHE A 61 -5.93 -6.12 -1.58
N ASP A 62 -6.85 -6.79 -0.88
CA ASP A 62 -7.68 -6.09 0.11
C ASP A 62 -6.85 -5.42 1.19
N GLY A 63 -5.75 -6.06 1.58
CA GLY A 63 -4.88 -5.47 2.60
C GLY A 63 -4.27 -4.16 2.13
N ILE A 64 -3.86 -4.09 0.86
CA ILE A 64 -3.31 -2.85 0.32
C ILE A 64 -4.40 -1.80 0.23
N SER A 65 -5.61 -2.22 -0.14
CA SER A 65 -6.73 -1.28 -0.21
C SER A 65 -7.01 -0.65 1.15
N GLU A 66 -6.98 -1.45 2.22
CA GLU A 66 -7.24 -0.94 3.56
C GLU A 66 -6.12 -0.05 4.06
N ILE A 67 -4.88 -0.42 3.76
CA ILE A 67 -3.75 0.44 4.11
C ILE A 67 -3.85 1.77 3.38
N GLY A 68 -4.24 1.73 2.10
CA GLY A 68 -4.42 2.95 1.33
C GLY A 68 -5.46 3.86 1.93
N LYS A 69 -6.58 3.28 2.37
CA LYS A 69 -7.63 4.06 3.01
C LYS A 69 -7.13 4.72 4.29
N PHE A 70 -6.37 3.96 5.08
CA PHE A 70 -5.82 4.47 6.33
C PHE A 70 -4.87 5.65 6.06
N ILE A 71 -4.03 5.52 5.03
CA ILE A 71 -3.10 6.58 4.66
C ILE A 71 -3.84 7.79 4.11
N GLU A 72 -4.89 7.56 3.33
CA GLU A 72 -5.71 8.64 2.81
C GLU A 72 -6.28 9.48 3.95
N ILE A 73 -6.82 8.82 4.96
CA ILE A 73 -7.37 9.51 6.12
C ILE A 73 -6.28 10.28 6.84
N GLY A 74 -5.10 9.65 7.00
CA GLY A 74 -3.97 10.33 7.63
C GLY A 74 -3.56 11.59 6.90
N GLY A 75 -3.55 11.53 5.57
CA GLY A 75 -3.22 12.72 4.78
C GLY A 75 -4.26 13.80 4.93
N LYS A 76 -5.53 13.41 4.90
CA LYS A 76 -6.62 14.35 5.06
C LYS A 76 -6.59 15.05 6.42
N GLU A 77 -6.24 14.31 7.46
CA GLU A 77 -6.17 14.84 8.82
C GLU A 77 -4.82 15.50 9.11
N LYS A 78 -3.87 15.41 8.19
CA LYS A 78 -2.51 15.91 8.38
C LYS A 78 -1.88 15.29 9.62
N ASP A 79 -2.15 14.01 9.81
CA ASP A 79 -1.69 13.27 10.98
C ASP A 79 -0.44 12.46 10.61
N THR A 80 0.72 13.02 10.91
CA THR A 80 1.99 12.42 10.52
C THR A 80 2.18 11.05 11.13
N GLU A 81 1.79 10.86 12.38
CA GLU A 81 1.97 9.57 13.04
C GLU A 81 1.11 8.49 12.37
N LYS A 82 -0.12 8.84 12.02
CA LYS A 82 -0.99 7.90 11.33
C LYS A 82 -0.40 7.52 9.97
N ILE A 83 0.12 8.51 9.25
CA ILE A 83 0.73 8.25 7.95
C ILE A 83 1.93 7.34 8.09
N LYS A 84 2.79 7.60 9.07
CA LYS A 84 3.98 6.76 9.28
C LYS A 84 3.59 5.33 9.63
N LYS A 85 2.53 5.17 10.42
CA LYS A 85 2.06 3.84 10.76
C LYS A 85 1.56 3.11 9.50
N GLY A 86 0.83 3.82 8.65
CA GLY A 86 0.36 3.22 7.40
C GLY A 86 1.50 2.80 6.51
N ILE A 87 2.55 3.63 6.42
CA ILE A 87 3.73 3.28 5.63
C ILE A 87 4.40 2.03 6.18
N GLU A 88 4.53 1.93 7.50
CA GLU A 88 5.12 0.75 8.12
C GLU A 88 4.30 -0.49 7.81
N GLU A 89 2.98 -0.37 7.87
CA GLU A 89 2.11 -1.50 7.54
C GLU A 89 2.26 -1.92 6.09
N LEU A 90 2.43 -0.95 5.19
CA LEU A 90 2.63 -1.26 3.79
C LEU A 90 3.95 -1.98 3.56
N LYS A 91 5.03 -1.50 4.20
CA LYS A 91 6.32 -2.17 4.10
C LYS A 91 6.23 -3.61 4.57
N ASN A 92 5.58 -3.81 5.71
CA ASN A 92 5.42 -5.14 6.28
C ASN A 92 4.60 -6.03 5.35
N TYR A 93 3.51 -5.49 4.80
CA TYR A 93 2.66 -6.23 3.87
C TYR A 93 3.46 -6.68 2.65
N LEU A 94 4.22 -5.77 2.05
CA LEU A 94 4.98 -6.10 0.85
C LEU A 94 6.05 -7.15 1.10
N ASN A 95 6.59 -7.19 2.32
CA ASN A 95 7.58 -8.21 2.68
C ASN A 95 6.97 -9.57 2.87
N ARG A 96 5.68 -9.63 3.16
CA ARG A 96 5.02 -10.89 3.53
C ARG A 96 4.09 -11.43 2.47
N VAL A 97 3.76 -10.63 1.47
CA VAL A 97 2.78 -11.04 0.47
C VAL A 97 3.36 -12.12 -0.43
N GLU A 98 2.53 -13.13 -0.71
CA GLU A 98 2.90 -14.21 -1.60
C GLU A 98 1.77 -14.39 -2.59
N ILE A 99 2.11 -14.41 -3.88
CA ILE A 99 1.13 -14.46 -4.94
C ILE A 99 0.96 -15.90 -5.40
N VAL A 100 -0.30 -16.33 -5.50
CA VAL A 100 -0.59 -17.64 -6.07
C VAL A 100 -1.66 -17.44 -7.14
N ASN A 101 -1.62 -18.29 -8.16
CA ASN A 101 -2.62 -18.23 -9.22
C ASN A 101 -3.87 -18.93 -8.71
N GLY A 102 -5.00 -18.25 -8.87
CA GLY A 102 -6.25 -18.78 -8.35
C GLY A 102 -7.24 -19.21 -9.40
#